data_6668ec44d23fd1291167a2ebfbf5bc7c
#
_entry.id   6668ec44d23fd1291167a2ebfbf5bc7c
#
_cell.length_a   1.000
_cell.length_b   1.000
_cell.length_c   1.000
_cell.angle_alpha   90.00
_cell.angle_beta   90.00
_cell.angle_gamma   90.00
#
_symmetry.space_group_name_H-M   'P 1'
#
loop_
_entity.id
_entity.type
_entity.pdbx_description
1 polymer ?
#
loop_
_entity_poly.entity_id
_entity_poly.type
_entity_poly.pdbx_seq_one_letter_code
_entity_poly.pdbx_strand_id
1 'polypeptide(L)'
;MVLRSEILVNKNVLPTAEQALPGRETPMTLPETHFVNGNPLLGPFLDDVGFAIFGLGCFWGAERKFWQRDGVVSSVVGYAGGFTPNPTYEEVCSGLTGHSEVVLVVYDQAKVKYEDLLKMFWELHNPTQGMRQGNDIGSQYRSVIYATTPEQLAAAQASAEAYQGELTKAGLGAITTEIEEAPTVYFAEAYHQQYLAKNPQGYCGIGGTGVTCPI
;
A
#
# COMPACT_ATOMS: atom_id res chain seq x y z
N MET A 1 -27.17 1.33 33.69
CA MET A 1 -25.80 0.81 33.42
C MET A 1 -25.95 -0.09 32.19
N VAL A 2 -25.76 0.46 31.00
CA VAL A 2 -25.88 -0.26 29.74
C VAL A 2 -24.51 -0.85 29.47
N LEU A 3 -24.38 -2.16 29.58
CA LEU A 3 -23.21 -2.90 29.12
C LEU A 3 -23.11 -2.68 27.60
N ARG A 4 -22.15 -1.85 27.17
CA ARG A 4 -21.70 -1.89 25.77
C ARG A 4 -21.07 -3.27 25.57
N SER A 5 -21.80 -4.12 24.86
CA SER A 5 -21.20 -5.33 24.29
C SER A 5 -20.06 -4.87 23.40
N GLU A 6 -18.83 -5.18 23.74
CA GLU A 6 -17.70 -5.05 22.83
C GLU A 6 -18.04 -5.93 21.62
N ILE A 7 -18.47 -5.29 20.54
CA ILE A 7 -18.62 -5.97 19.26
C ILE A 7 -17.20 -6.35 18.86
N LEU A 8 -16.89 -7.64 18.90
CA LEU A 8 -15.64 -8.18 18.35
C LEU A 8 -15.61 -7.85 16.86
N VAL A 9 -14.88 -6.79 16.50
CA VAL A 9 -14.72 -6.41 15.09
C VAL A 9 -13.90 -7.49 14.39
N ASN A 10 -14.49 -8.12 13.38
CA ASN A 10 -13.77 -9.05 12.55
C ASN A 10 -12.92 -8.29 11.54
N LYS A 11 -11.65 -8.11 11.84
CA LYS A 11 -10.69 -7.38 10.99
C LYS A 11 -10.44 -8.02 9.62
N ASN A 12 -10.96 -9.21 9.38
CA ASN A 12 -10.88 -9.90 8.07
C ASN A 12 -12.07 -9.58 7.15
N VAL A 13 -12.93 -8.65 7.55
CA VAL A 13 -14.09 -8.21 6.77
C VAL A 13 -14.05 -6.69 6.69
N LEU A 14 -14.25 -6.14 5.49
CA LEU A 14 -14.37 -4.70 5.31
C LEU A 14 -15.65 -4.19 5.98
N PRO A 15 -15.61 -3.05 6.68
CA PRO A 15 -16.82 -2.42 7.18
C PRO A 15 -17.67 -1.92 6.02
N THR A 16 -18.97 -1.75 6.23
CA THR A 16 -19.81 -0.94 5.33
C THR A 16 -19.57 0.54 5.59
N ALA A 17 -20.03 1.41 4.68
CA ALA A 17 -19.95 2.85 4.86
C ALA A 17 -20.62 3.33 6.15
N GLU A 18 -21.75 2.69 6.55
CA GLU A 18 -22.49 3.03 7.77
C GLU A 18 -21.76 2.57 9.05
N GLN A 19 -20.91 1.54 8.93
CA GLN A 19 -20.11 1.01 10.05
C GLN A 19 -18.79 1.73 10.22
N ALA A 20 -18.36 2.44 9.17
CA ALA A 20 -17.06 3.10 9.16
C ALA A 20 -17.00 4.25 10.17
N LEU A 21 -15.79 4.48 10.69
CA LEU A 21 -15.53 5.61 11.58
C LEU A 21 -15.72 6.94 10.83
N PRO A 22 -16.19 7.99 11.49
CA PRO A 22 -16.50 9.26 10.82
C PRO A 22 -15.26 10.02 10.31
N GLY A 23 -14.08 9.74 10.91
CA GLY A 23 -12.85 10.44 10.56
C GLY A 23 -12.85 11.92 10.90
N ARG A 24 -12.08 12.72 10.15
CA ARG A 24 -11.90 14.16 10.37
C ARG A 24 -11.66 14.91 9.07
N GLU A 25 -11.88 16.24 9.11
CA GLU A 25 -11.62 17.11 7.96
C GLU A 25 -10.14 17.48 7.82
N THR A 26 -9.42 17.56 8.93
CA THR A 26 -8.01 18.01 8.94
C THR A 26 -7.07 16.89 8.52
N PRO A 27 -6.29 17.06 7.44
CA PRO A 27 -5.28 16.11 7.03
C PRO A 27 -4.08 16.06 7.99
N MET A 28 -3.30 14.98 7.91
CA MET A 28 -2.05 14.87 8.67
C MET A 28 -1.01 15.87 8.18
N THR A 29 -0.28 16.45 9.12
CA THR A 29 0.90 17.28 8.80
C THR A 29 2.06 16.37 8.44
N LEU A 30 2.65 16.60 7.26
CA LEU A 30 3.79 15.83 6.76
C LEU A 30 5.08 16.65 6.82
N PRO A 31 6.25 15.98 6.87
CA PRO A 31 7.52 16.63 6.63
C PRO A 31 7.62 17.14 5.18
N GLU A 32 8.38 18.20 4.97
CA GLU A 32 8.57 18.78 3.64
C GLU A 32 9.43 17.89 2.73
N THR A 33 10.37 17.14 3.32
CA THR A 33 11.35 16.35 2.58
C THR A 33 11.35 14.88 2.99
N HIS A 34 11.66 14.03 2.03
CA HIS A 34 11.88 12.60 2.22
C HIS A 34 13.15 12.35 3.05
N PHE A 35 13.03 11.65 4.16
CA PHE A 35 14.10 11.49 5.16
C PHE A 35 15.36 10.83 4.61
N VAL A 36 15.25 9.94 3.60
CA VAL A 36 16.39 9.18 3.09
C VAL A 36 17.18 9.95 2.03
N ASN A 37 16.50 10.62 1.09
CA ASN A 37 17.15 11.22 -0.08
C ASN A 37 17.06 12.76 -0.12
N GLY A 38 16.30 13.38 0.80
CA GLY A 38 16.17 14.82 0.90
C GLY A 38 15.32 15.49 -0.20
N ASN A 39 14.74 14.72 -1.11
CA ASN A 39 13.85 15.25 -2.14
C ASN A 39 12.55 15.78 -1.51
N PRO A 40 11.79 16.67 -2.17
CA PRO A 40 10.46 17.04 -1.72
C PRO A 40 9.60 15.79 -1.51
N LEU A 41 8.87 15.73 -0.39
CA LEU A 41 8.04 14.55 -0.10
C LEU A 41 6.84 14.46 -1.05
N LEU A 42 6.12 15.59 -1.23
CA LEU A 42 4.92 15.70 -2.08
C LEU A 42 5.11 16.63 -3.29
N GLY A 43 6.36 17.06 -3.55
CA GLY A 43 6.67 17.98 -4.65
C GLY A 43 6.86 19.44 -4.16
N PRO A 44 7.05 20.39 -5.10
CA PRO A 44 7.01 20.14 -6.54
C PRO A 44 8.14 19.23 -7.02
N PHE A 45 7.82 18.31 -7.93
CA PHE A 45 8.80 17.44 -8.57
C PHE A 45 9.25 18.06 -9.90
N LEU A 46 10.43 17.63 -10.37
CA LEU A 46 10.88 17.94 -11.73
C LEU A 46 9.94 17.26 -12.74
N ASP A 47 9.94 17.73 -13.97
CA ASP A 47 9.12 17.19 -15.05
C ASP A 47 9.37 15.68 -15.25
N ASP A 48 8.35 14.98 -15.78
CA ASP A 48 8.44 13.57 -16.18
C ASP A 48 8.46 12.54 -15.05
N VAL A 49 7.85 12.84 -13.90
CA VAL A 49 7.61 11.83 -12.88
C VAL A 49 6.28 11.10 -13.08
N GLY A 50 6.30 9.79 -12.79
CA GLY A 50 5.10 8.97 -12.67
C GLY A 50 4.74 8.76 -11.20
N PHE A 51 3.47 8.39 -10.97
CA PHE A 51 2.94 8.04 -9.66
C PHE A 51 2.40 6.62 -9.71
N ALA A 52 2.67 5.82 -8.67
CA ALA A 52 2.11 4.49 -8.50
C ALA A 52 1.70 4.30 -7.04
N ILE A 53 0.58 3.57 -6.79
CA ILE A 53 0.06 3.35 -5.45
C ILE A 53 -0.11 1.86 -5.23
N PHE A 54 0.58 1.33 -4.20
CA PHE A 54 0.62 -0.09 -3.89
C PHE A 54 0.39 -0.36 -2.40
N GLY A 55 -0.47 -1.33 -2.09
CA GLY A 55 -0.58 -1.93 -0.77
C GLY A 55 -0.16 -3.40 -0.83
N LEU A 56 0.83 -3.78 -0.03
CA LEU A 56 1.40 -5.13 -0.03
C LEU A 56 1.76 -5.60 1.40
N GLY A 57 0.85 -5.36 2.34
CA GLY A 57 1.05 -5.59 3.77
C GLY A 57 1.52 -4.35 4.51
N CYS A 58 2.21 -4.51 5.62
CA CYS A 58 2.74 -3.40 6.40
C CYS A 58 3.57 -2.45 5.53
N PHE A 59 3.16 -1.19 5.48
CA PHE A 59 3.75 -0.18 4.59
C PHE A 59 5.20 0.21 4.94
N TRP A 60 5.70 -0.08 6.15
CA TRP A 60 7.10 0.21 6.50
C TRP A 60 8.09 -0.60 5.67
N GLY A 61 7.84 -1.91 5.53
CA GLY A 61 8.66 -2.78 4.70
C GLY A 61 8.51 -2.49 3.22
N ALA A 62 7.28 -2.27 2.78
CA ALA A 62 6.94 -1.93 1.41
C ALA A 62 7.63 -0.64 0.96
N GLU A 63 7.49 0.44 1.74
CA GLU A 63 8.11 1.73 1.46
C GLU A 63 9.62 1.61 1.31
N ARG A 64 10.28 0.89 2.24
CA ARG A 64 11.73 0.66 2.18
C ARG A 64 12.16 0.02 0.86
N LYS A 65 11.42 -0.94 0.34
CA LYS A 65 11.74 -1.61 -0.93
C LYS A 65 11.65 -0.65 -2.11
N PHE A 66 10.66 0.24 -2.10
CA PHE A 66 10.50 1.22 -3.18
C PHE A 66 11.56 2.32 -3.13
N TRP A 67 11.84 2.94 -1.98
CA TRP A 67 12.86 4.00 -1.95
C TRP A 67 14.28 3.50 -2.23
N GLN A 68 14.54 2.19 -2.10
CA GLN A 68 15.82 1.58 -2.46
C GLN A 68 15.97 1.31 -3.97
N ARG A 69 14.88 1.44 -4.73
CA ARG A 69 14.91 1.26 -6.19
C ARG A 69 15.49 2.52 -6.84
N ASP A 70 16.55 2.35 -7.64
CA ASP A 70 17.08 3.46 -8.45
C ASP A 70 15.99 4.00 -9.38
N GLY A 71 15.89 5.32 -9.48
CA GLY A 71 14.85 6.02 -10.22
C GLY A 71 13.59 6.35 -9.40
N VAL A 72 13.43 5.84 -8.17
CA VAL A 72 12.37 6.31 -7.26
C VAL A 72 12.81 7.64 -6.66
N VAL A 73 12.00 8.68 -6.89
CA VAL A 73 12.27 10.07 -6.51
C VAL A 73 11.78 10.34 -5.08
N SER A 74 10.59 9.84 -4.74
CA SER A 74 9.98 9.98 -3.41
C SER A 74 9.08 8.80 -3.12
N SER A 75 8.85 8.53 -1.85
CA SER A 75 7.83 7.59 -1.36
C SER A 75 7.09 8.19 -0.19
N VAL A 76 5.79 7.95 -0.13
CA VAL A 76 4.92 8.45 0.94
C VAL A 76 3.99 7.33 1.37
N VAL A 77 3.92 7.04 2.66
CA VAL A 77 2.95 6.06 3.17
C VAL A 77 1.64 6.70 3.56
N GLY A 78 0.56 5.94 3.41
CA GLY A 78 -0.79 6.41 3.69
C GLY A 78 -1.83 5.30 3.71
N TYR A 79 -3.07 5.71 3.66
CA TYR A 79 -4.27 4.87 3.76
C TYR A 79 -5.19 5.18 2.57
N ALA A 80 -5.71 4.14 1.90
CA ALA A 80 -6.57 4.32 0.73
C ALA A 80 -7.58 3.19 0.57
N GLY A 81 -8.64 3.42 -0.22
CA GLY A 81 -9.65 2.42 -0.55
C GLY A 81 -10.72 2.18 0.52
N GLY A 82 -10.74 2.97 1.59
CA GLY A 82 -11.73 2.92 2.66
C GLY A 82 -12.69 4.11 2.65
N PHE A 83 -13.48 4.22 3.72
CA PHE A 83 -14.56 5.21 3.84
C PHE A 83 -14.19 6.40 4.74
N THR A 84 -13.32 6.19 5.73
CA THR A 84 -13.01 7.18 6.78
C THR A 84 -12.06 8.26 6.26
N PRO A 85 -12.46 9.55 6.20
CA PRO A 85 -11.56 10.61 5.77
C PRO A 85 -10.49 10.92 6.82
N ASN A 86 -9.26 11.14 6.37
CA ASN A 86 -8.09 11.48 7.18
C ASN A 86 -7.94 10.61 8.45
N PRO A 87 -7.93 9.26 8.35
CA PRO A 87 -7.90 8.39 9.51
C PRO A 87 -6.56 8.49 10.25
N THR A 88 -6.56 8.18 11.55
CA THR A 88 -5.33 7.91 12.28
C THR A 88 -4.92 6.44 12.13
N TYR A 89 -3.67 6.15 12.45
CA TYR A 89 -3.15 4.78 12.48
C TYR A 89 -3.98 3.86 13.38
N GLU A 90 -4.35 4.33 14.59
CA GLU A 90 -5.17 3.55 15.52
C GLU A 90 -6.56 3.26 14.94
N GLU A 91 -7.16 4.23 14.24
CA GLU A 91 -8.44 4.03 13.56
C GLU A 91 -8.32 2.97 12.45
N VAL A 92 -7.26 3.02 11.65
CA VAL A 92 -7.00 2.00 10.61
C VAL A 92 -6.78 0.63 11.25
N CYS A 93 -5.99 0.56 12.32
CA CYS A 93 -5.75 -0.68 13.07
C CYS A 93 -7.00 -1.26 13.74
N SER A 94 -8.04 -0.46 13.94
CA SER A 94 -9.34 -0.97 14.43
C SER A 94 -10.05 -1.88 13.44
N GLY A 95 -9.75 -1.76 12.13
CA GLY A 95 -10.45 -2.43 11.02
C GLY A 95 -11.76 -1.75 10.62
N LEU A 96 -12.09 -0.58 11.22
CA LEU A 96 -13.36 0.14 10.98
C LEU A 96 -13.21 1.33 10.01
N THR A 97 -12.11 1.46 9.32
CA THR A 97 -11.95 2.51 8.30
C THR A 97 -12.15 2.01 6.88
N GLY A 98 -11.95 0.70 6.67
CA GLY A 98 -11.96 0.06 5.35
C GLY A 98 -10.70 0.32 4.52
N HIS A 99 -9.75 1.13 5.02
CA HIS A 99 -8.53 1.43 4.29
C HIS A 99 -7.53 0.28 4.27
N SER A 100 -6.76 0.22 3.18
CA SER A 100 -5.48 -0.49 3.11
C SER A 100 -4.33 0.46 3.42
N GLU A 101 -3.26 -0.05 4.04
CA GLU A 101 -1.96 0.61 4.10
C GLU A 101 -1.34 0.62 2.70
N VAL A 102 -0.95 1.79 2.22
CA VAL A 102 -0.41 1.95 0.87
C VAL A 102 0.87 2.78 0.86
N VAL A 103 1.65 2.58 -0.19
CA VAL A 103 2.80 3.43 -0.55
C VAL A 103 2.48 4.14 -1.85
N LEU A 104 2.48 5.47 -1.83
CA LEU A 104 2.56 6.31 -3.02
C LEU A 104 4.04 6.39 -3.43
N VAL A 105 4.35 5.89 -4.60
CA VAL A 105 5.70 5.90 -5.19
C VAL A 105 5.76 6.96 -6.28
N VAL A 106 6.70 7.89 -6.16
CA VAL A 106 7.00 8.88 -7.20
C VAL A 106 8.29 8.44 -7.90
N TYR A 107 8.25 8.25 -9.19
CA TYR A 107 9.37 7.70 -9.95
C TYR A 107 9.67 8.47 -11.23
N ASP A 108 10.95 8.54 -11.59
CA ASP A 108 11.48 9.10 -12.83
C ASP A 108 11.18 8.12 -13.98
N GLN A 109 10.27 8.48 -14.88
CA GLN A 109 9.80 7.63 -15.99
C GLN A 109 10.90 7.34 -17.03
N ALA A 110 11.97 8.14 -17.03
CA ALA A 110 13.14 7.89 -17.88
C ALA A 110 14.03 6.76 -17.34
N LYS A 111 13.94 6.44 -16.03
CA LYS A 111 14.79 5.45 -15.36
C LYS A 111 14.06 4.17 -14.96
N VAL A 112 12.78 4.28 -14.61
CA VAL A 112 11.95 3.17 -14.12
C VAL A 112 10.63 3.19 -14.86
N LYS A 113 10.24 2.05 -15.39
CA LYS A 113 8.91 1.86 -15.98
C LYS A 113 7.91 1.41 -14.92
N TYR A 114 6.64 1.67 -15.16
CA TYR A 114 5.57 1.20 -14.26
C TYR A 114 5.56 -0.32 -14.13
N GLU A 115 5.86 -1.05 -15.21
CA GLU A 115 5.98 -2.51 -15.22
C GLU A 115 7.10 -3.03 -14.30
N ASP A 116 8.22 -2.30 -14.18
CA ASP A 116 9.27 -2.65 -13.22
C ASP A 116 8.75 -2.56 -11.76
N LEU A 117 7.91 -1.57 -11.46
CA LEU A 117 7.28 -1.41 -10.15
C LEU A 117 6.22 -2.48 -9.91
N LEU A 118 5.43 -2.85 -10.93
CA LEU A 118 4.48 -3.98 -10.86
C LEU A 118 5.21 -5.29 -10.57
N LYS A 119 6.31 -5.55 -11.25
CA LYS A 119 7.14 -6.73 -10.99
C LYS A 119 7.61 -6.78 -9.53
N MET A 120 8.14 -5.66 -9.03
CA MET A 120 8.53 -5.55 -7.63
C MET A 120 7.34 -5.81 -6.69
N PHE A 121 6.17 -5.23 -6.96
CA PHE A 121 4.95 -5.44 -6.18
C PHE A 121 4.63 -6.94 -6.08
N TRP A 122 4.56 -7.65 -7.22
CA TRP A 122 4.21 -9.07 -7.25
C TRP A 122 5.23 -9.97 -6.54
N GLU A 123 6.52 -9.67 -6.65
CA GLU A 123 7.59 -10.50 -6.09
C GLU A 123 7.86 -10.23 -4.60
N LEU A 124 7.45 -9.07 -4.07
CA LEU A 124 7.76 -8.67 -2.70
C LEU A 124 6.79 -9.19 -1.64
N HIS A 125 5.63 -9.72 -2.01
CA HIS A 125 4.62 -10.20 -1.07
C HIS A 125 3.88 -11.43 -1.60
N ASN A 126 2.99 -11.99 -0.79
CA ASN A 126 2.10 -13.05 -1.23
C ASN A 126 0.70 -12.47 -1.55
N PRO A 127 0.33 -12.32 -2.83
CA PRO A 127 -0.94 -11.69 -3.21
C PRO A 127 -2.18 -12.60 -3.07
N THR A 128 -2.03 -13.79 -2.47
CA THR A 128 -3.11 -14.78 -2.35
C THR A 128 -3.71 -14.87 -0.94
N GLN A 129 -3.33 -13.96 -0.03
CA GLN A 129 -3.64 -14.11 1.40
C GLN A 129 -4.92 -13.39 1.85
N GLY A 130 -5.61 -12.66 0.98
CA GLY A 130 -6.80 -11.91 1.34
C GLY A 130 -6.52 -10.78 2.35
N MET A 131 -7.27 -10.72 3.43
CA MET A 131 -7.18 -9.67 4.45
C MET A 131 -6.02 -9.86 5.42
N ARG A 132 -4.84 -10.19 4.89
CA ARG A 132 -3.60 -10.34 5.66
C ARG A 132 -2.38 -10.34 4.76
N GLN A 133 -1.20 -10.14 5.36
CA GLN A 133 0.09 -10.42 4.73
C GLN A 133 1.07 -10.98 5.76
N GLY A 134 1.52 -12.21 5.54
CA GLY A 134 2.40 -12.89 6.48
C GLY A 134 1.77 -13.01 7.88
N ASN A 135 2.42 -12.44 8.89
CA ASN A 135 1.93 -12.44 10.28
C ASN A 135 0.94 -11.30 10.56
N ASP A 136 0.86 -10.31 9.68
CA ASP A 136 -0.01 -9.15 9.87
C ASP A 136 -1.44 -9.49 9.40
N ILE A 137 -2.39 -9.48 10.34
CA ILE A 137 -3.79 -9.86 10.12
C ILE A 137 -4.69 -8.63 10.20
N GLY A 138 -5.47 -8.39 9.15
CA GLY A 138 -6.44 -7.31 9.06
C GLY A 138 -6.57 -6.77 7.64
N SER A 139 -7.72 -6.16 7.35
CA SER A 139 -8.05 -5.59 6.04
C SER A 139 -7.07 -4.49 5.59
N GLN A 140 -6.40 -3.81 6.53
CA GLN A 140 -5.39 -2.82 6.23
C GLN A 140 -4.13 -3.41 5.56
N TYR A 141 -3.89 -4.70 5.68
CA TYR A 141 -2.73 -5.39 5.10
C TYR A 141 -3.05 -6.13 3.80
N ARG A 142 -4.26 -5.94 3.25
CA ARG A 142 -4.65 -6.56 1.99
C ARG A 142 -3.82 -6.05 0.82
N SER A 143 -3.67 -6.90 -0.18
CA SER A 143 -2.97 -6.58 -1.42
C SER A 143 -3.82 -5.69 -2.32
N VAL A 144 -3.29 -4.52 -2.73
CA VAL A 144 -4.00 -3.58 -3.61
C VAL A 144 -3.07 -2.89 -4.60
N ILE A 145 -3.56 -2.62 -5.80
CA ILE A 145 -2.96 -1.73 -6.80
C ILE A 145 -4.00 -0.66 -7.14
N TYR A 146 -3.66 0.60 -6.90
CA TYR A 146 -4.49 1.74 -7.27
C TYR A 146 -3.84 2.50 -8.43
N ALA A 147 -4.43 2.35 -9.62
CA ALA A 147 -3.91 2.90 -10.86
C ALA A 147 -4.22 4.40 -10.99
N THR A 148 -3.22 5.21 -11.26
CA THR A 148 -3.36 6.67 -11.44
C THR A 148 -3.71 7.05 -12.88
N THR A 149 -3.61 6.12 -13.82
CA THR A 149 -4.02 6.29 -15.23
C THR A 149 -4.67 5.02 -15.78
N PRO A 150 -5.47 5.11 -16.86
CA PRO A 150 -6.05 3.94 -17.51
C PRO A 150 -5.01 2.94 -18.03
N GLU A 151 -3.85 3.43 -18.48
CA GLU A 151 -2.75 2.60 -18.97
C GLU A 151 -2.15 1.76 -17.81
N GLN A 152 -2.00 2.36 -16.64
CA GLN A 152 -1.58 1.65 -15.43
C GLN A 152 -2.60 0.58 -15.02
N LEU A 153 -3.90 0.89 -15.10
CA LEU A 153 -4.96 -0.06 -14.78
C LEU A 153 -4.88 -1.28 -15.70
N ALA A 154 -4.76 -1.05 -17.00
CA ALA A 154 -4.63 -2.13 -17.99
C ALA A 154 -3.36 -2.96 -17.78
N ALA A 155 -2.22 -2.31 -17.51
CA ALA A 155 -0.96 -2.99 -17.24
C ALA A 155 -1.02 -3.83 -15.95
N ALA A 156 -1.64 -3.30 -14.88
CA ALA A 156 -1.82 -4.02 -13.63
C ALA A 156 -2.69 -5.28 -13.80
N GLN A 157 -3.81 -5.17 -14.53
CA GLN A 157 -4.69 -6.31 -14.82
C GLN A 157 -3.98 -7.38 -15.65
N ALA A 158 -3.29 -6.99 -16.72
CA ALA A 158 -2.52 -7.93 -17.54
C ALA A 158 -1.40 -8.63 -16.75
N SER A 159 -0.72 -7.89 -15.86
CA SER A 159 0.33 -8.45 -15.00
C SER A 159 -0.22 -9.45 -13.99
N ALA A 160 -1.42 -9.20 -13.45
CA ALA A 160 -2.09 -10.12 -12.54
C ALA A 160 -2.44 -11.45 -13.22
N GLU A 161 -2.96 -11.41 -14.44
CA GLU A 161 -3.26 -12.62 -15.23
C GLU A 161 -2.00 -13.43 -15.52
N ALA A 162 -0.92 -12.75 -15.93
CA ALA A 162 0.36 -13.40 -16.20
C ALA A 162 0.95 -14.04 -14.93
N TYR A 163 0.94 -13.32 -13.80
CA TYR A 163 1.49 -13.80 -12.54
C TYR A 163 0.65 -14.92 -11.92
N GLN A 164 -0.68 -14.88 -12.08
CA GLN A 164 -1.57 -15.96 -11.65
C GLN A 164 -1.17 -17.31 -12.28
N GLY A 165 -0.78 -17.30 -13.55
CA GLY A 165 -0.30 -18.50 -14.23
C GLY A 165 0.91 -19.12 -13.53
N GLU A 166 1.88 -18.31 -13.12
CA GLU A 166 3.09 -18.76 -12.43
C GLU A 166 2.78 -19.22 -10.99
N LEU A 167 1.93 -18.49 -10.27
CA LEU A 167 1.48 -18.88 -8.92
C LEU A 167 0.76 -20.24 -8.94
N THR A 168 -0.09 -20.47 -9.93
CA THR A 168 -0.80 -21.75 -10.10
C THR A 168 0.16 -22.89 -10.36
N LYS A 169 1.18 -22.72 -11.22
CA LYS A 169 2.25 -23.70 -11.44
C LYS A 169 3.03 -24.02 -10.17
N ALA A 170 3.20 -23.01 -9.29
CA ALA A 170 3.85 -23.15 -7.99
C ALA A 170 2.94 -23.73 -6.89
N GLY A 171 1.68 -24.07 -7.20
CA GLY A 171 0.73 -24.63 -6.24
C GLY A 171 0.14 -23.62 -5.26
N LEU A 172 0.21 -22.31 -5.58
CA LEU A 172 -0.36 -21.22 -4.79
C LEU A 172 -1.81 -20.93 -5.21
N GLY A 173 -2.55 -20.26 -4.32
CA GLY A 173 -3.96 -19.90 -4.53
C GLY A 173 -4.20 -18.80 -5.56
N ALA A 174 -5.45 -18.41 -5.68
CA ALA A 174 -5.84 -17.29 -6.53
C ALA A 174 -5.34 -15.96 -5.96
N ILE A 175 -4.96 -15.03 -6.84
CA ILE A 175 -4.66 -13.64 -6.48
C ILE A 175 -5.91 -13.01 -5.88
N THR A 176 -5.74 -12.33 -4.75
CA THR A 176 -6.78 -11.57 -4.05
C THR A 176 -6.55 -10.07 -4.11
N THR A 177 -5.57 -9.63 -4.89
CA THR A 177 -5.23 -8.21 -5.07
C THR A 177 -6.40 -7.44 -5.66
N GLU A 178 -6.82 -6.36 -5.00
CA GLU A 178 -7.74 -5.38 -5.56
C GLU A 178 -7.00 -4.52 -6.59
N ILE A 179 -7.52 -4.40 -7.81
CA ILE A 179 -6.92 -3.58 -8.88
C ILE A 179 -7.98 -2.60 -9.37
N GLU A 180 -7.84 -1.34 -8.99
CA GLU A 180 -8.85 -0.31 -9.19
C GLU A 180 -8.22 1.03 -9.59
N GLU A 181 -9.03 1.98 -10.07
CA GLU A 181 -8.61 3.37 -10.21
C GLU A 181 -8.26 3.96 -8.85
N ALA A 182 -7.27 4.85 -8.83
CA ALA A 182 -6.77 5.43 -7.58
C ALA A 182 -7.85 6.24 -6.84
N PRO A 183 -8.22 5.82 -5.63
CA PRO A 183 -9.07 6.62 -4.75
C PRO A 183 -8.26 7.73 -4.09
N THR A 184 -8.92 8.54 -3.25
CA THR A 184 -8.21 9.48 -2.39
C THR A 184 -7.25 8.75 -1.46
N VAL A 185 -5.99 9.18 -1.44
CA VAL A 185 -4.98 8.72 -0.49
C VAL A 185 -4.93 9.70 0.68
N TYR A 186 -5.11 9.21 1.89
CA TYR A 186 -4.91 9.93 3.12
C TYR A 186 -3.53 9.58 3.68
N PHE A 187 -2.65 10.58 3.80
CA PHE A 187 -1.28 10.31 4.23
C PHE A 187 -1.22 9.95 5.71
N ALA A 188 -0.34 9.00 6.02
CA ALA A 188 -0.09 8.59 7.39
C ALA A 188 0.76 9.63 8.13
N GLU A 189 0.79 9.51 9.45
CA GLU A 189 1.48 10.41 10.36
C GLU A 189 2.98 10.54 10.03
N ALA A 190 3.57 11.68 10.33
CA ALA A 190 4.96 12.00 10.01
C ALA A 190 5.98 10.97 10.54
N TYR A 191 5.68 10.29 11.65
CA TYR A 191 6.58 9.27 12.20
C TYR A 191 6.58 7.96 11.39
N HIS A 192 5.54 7.69 10.60
CA HIS A 192 5.48 6.53 9.71
C HIS A 192 6.29 6.75 8.42
N GLN A 193 6.42 7.98 7.96
CA GLN A 193 7.15 8.29 6.74
C GLN A 193 8.62 7.87 6.87
N GLN A 194 9.09 7.00 5.98
CA GLN A 194 10.42 6.39 5.99
C GLN A 194 10.78 5.76 7.37
N TYR A 195 9.82 5.09 8.00
CA TYR A 195 9.94 4.55 9.35
C TYR A 195 11.19 3.69 9.55
N LEU A 196 11.49 2.78 8.63
CA LEU A 196 12.64 1.87 8.75
C LEU A 196 13.99 2.54 8.50
N ALA A 197 14.04 3.75 7.96
CA ALA A 197 15.25 4.55 7.92
C ALA A 197 15.50 5.24 9.27
N LYS A 198 14.42 5.72 9.91
CA LYS A 198 14.46 6.31 11.26
C LYS A 198 14.66 5.26 12.36
N ASN A 199 14.17 4.03 12.12
CA ASN A 199 14.18 2.91 13.07
C ASN A 199 14.74 1.63 12.39
N PRO A 200 16.08 1.50 12.23
CA PRO A 200 16.68 0.39 11.47
C PRO A 200 16.39 -1.01 12.04
N GLN A 201 16.06 -1.11 13.33
CA GLN A 201 15.68 -2.35 14.01
C GLN A 201 14.15 -2.56 14.04
N GLY A 202 13.38 -1.70 13.36
CA GLY A 202 11.94 -1.79 13.31
C GLY A 202 11.44 -3.06 12.61
N TYR A 203 10.19 -3.43 12.90
CA TYR A 203 9.56 -4.60 12.30
C TYR A 203 9.49 -4.49 10.77
N CYS A 204 9.84 -5.58 10.09
CA CYS A 204 9.71 -5.72 8.65
C CYS A 204 9.26 -7.14 8.31
N GLY A 205 7.98 -7.30 8.04
CA GLY A 205 7.35 -8.57 7.67
C GLY A 205 7.29 -8.82 6.16
N ILE A 206 7.91 -7.97 5.32
CA ILE A 206 7.83 -8.10 3.87
C ILE A 206 8.56 -9.33 3.38
N GLY A 207 7.89 -10.15 2.57
CA GLY A 207 8.47 -11.36 1.98
C GLY A 207 7.57 -11.94 0.90
N GLY A 208 8.16 -12.26 -0.24
CA GLY A 208 7.45 -12.81 -1.39
C GLY A 208 7.25 -14.32 -1.32
N THR A 209 6.60 -14.84 -2.37
CA THR A 209 6.35 -16.27 -2.56
C THR A 209 7.57 -17.04 -3.09
N GLY A 210 8.59 -16.33 -3.57
CA GLY A 210 9.71 -16.91 -4.32
C GLY A 210 9.38 -17.19 -5.79
N VAL A 211 8.17 -16.92 -6.25
CA VAL A 211 7.76 -17.05 -7.65
C VAL A 211 8.14 -15.79 -8.41
N THR A 212 8.79 -15.92 -9.55
CA THR A 212 9.17 -14.81 -10.41
C THR A 212 8.00 -14.35 -11.26
N CYS A 213 7.78 -13.04 -11.32
CA CYS A 213 6.77 -12.44 -12.19
C CYS A 213 7.28 -12.38 -13.65
N PRO A 214 6.50 -12.82 -14.65
CA PRO A 214 6.98 -13.00 -16.03
C PRO A 214 6.92 -11.73 -16.90
N ILE A 215 6.65 -10.55 -16.30
CA ILE A 215 6.58 -9.25 -17.00
C ILE A 215 7.90 -8.50 -16.95
#